data_a3e59f09452014b4b797bff534d64a48
#
_entry.id   a3e59f09452014b4b797bff534d64a48
#
_cell.length_a   1.000
_cell.length_b   1.000
_cell.length_c   1.000
_cell.angle_alpha   90.00
_cell.angle_beta   90.00
_cell.angle_gamma   90.00
#
_symmetry.space_group_name_H-M   'P 1'
#
loop_
_entity.id
_entity.type
_entity.pdbx_description
1 polymer ?
#
loop_
_entity_poly.entity_id
_entity_poly.type
_entity_poly.pdbx_seq_one_letter_code
_entity_poly.pdbx_strand_id
1 'polypeptide(L)'
;VQTIVMISGAPTLKKPANPNDEDFANDGFKDILQTLYELATSQPEPIIDTEPKNKDPLHIGLDQTSTGIVIFNEDKQIIYSNKKAPVRINRNGDKFIDALFPDTDTLESWLADRKEKSVRSENIWTRIPNKAPGERNRRIYDVVASYQRGSSAETVVTFFDRTDTYSPEEDDLDFISFAAHELRGPITVIRGYLDVLDEELKPVLENDQTELMQRLIVSSNRLSSYINNILNASRYDRRHFKIHLTEDKLSDIYKSISDDMQLRAVSQNRILTVDIPDTLPTIAADKNSVGEVLSNLIDNAIKYSNEGGQVTVKARAISRYIEVQVIDRGIGMPSSVLPNLFHKFYRSHRSRETVAGTGIGLYISKAIVESHGGSIEVRSTESEGSTFTFTLPIYSTVAEKLKAGNNSNEALIEHGSGWIRNHSLYRG
;
A
#
# COMPACT_ATOMS: atom_id res chain seq x y z
N VAL A 1 25.33 -17.00 9.85
CA VAL A 1 26.53 -17.55 10.48
C VAL A 1 27.44 -16.45 11.00
N GLN A 2 27.85 -15.47 10.15
CA GLN A 2 28.65 -14.32 10.63
C GLN A 2 27.99 -13.54 11.77
N THR A 3 26.67 -13.34 11.68
CA THR A 3 25.89 -12.62 12.69
C THR A 3 25.86 -13.39 14.02
N ILE A 4 25.73 -14.70 13.97
CA ILE A 4 25.76 -15.57 15.17
C ILE A 4 27.15 -15.56 15.79
N VAL A 5 28.22 -15.60 14.98
CA VAL A 5 29.60 -15.50 15.42
C VAL A 5 29.89 -14.16 16.12
N MET A 6 29.35 -13.04 15.60
CA MET A 6 29.49 -11.74 16.27
C MET A 6 28.77 -11.69 17.62
N ILE A 7 27.60 -12.32 17.74
CA ILE A 7 26.82 -12.37 19.00
C ILE A 7 27.54 -13.24 20.03
N SER A 8 28.26 -14.30 19.61
CA SER A 8 29.01 -15.19 20.49
C SER A 8 30.38 -14.67 20.93
N GLY A 9 30.80 -13.50 20.42
CA GLY A 9 32.10 -12.89 20.75
C GLY A 9 33.32 -13.59 20.13
N ALA A 10 33.11 -14.47 19.16
CA ALA A 10 34.20 -15.10 18.43
C ALA A 10 34.90 -14.09 17.49
N PRO A 11 36.23 -14.26 17.21
CA PRO A 11 36.98 -13.37 16.35
C PRO A 11 36.40 -13.36 14.92
N THR A 12 36.47 -12.21 14.26
CA THR A 12 36.02 -12.04 12.87
C THR A 12 36.81 -12.94 11.93
N LEU A 13 36.20 -14.02 11.50
CA LEU A 13 36.83 -14.97 10.58
C LEU A 13 36.46 -14.60 9.13
N LYS A 14 37.42 -14.72 8.22
CA LYS A 14 37.19 -14.59 6.76
C LYS A 14 36.37 -15.77 6.21
N LYS A 15 36.14 -16.80 6.99
CA LYS A 15 35.32 -18.00 6.68
C LYS A 15 34.30 -18.22 7.80
N PRO A 16 33.17 -18.91 7.55
CA PRO A 16 32.27 -19.32 8.61
C PRO A 16 33.03 -20.07 9.72
N ALA A 17 32.73 -19.79 10.98
CA ALA A 17 33.34 -20.49 12.09
C ALA A 17 32.98 -21.99 12.04
N ASN A 18 33.97 -22.86 12.18
CA ASN A 18 33.76 -24.30 12.28
C ASN A 18 33.26 -24.61 13.69
N PRO A 19 32.08 -25.20 13.88
CA PRO A 19 31.54 -25.52 15.21
C PRO A 19 32.34 -26.59 15.97
N ASN A 20 33.29 -27.30 15.32
CA ASN A 20 34.19 -28.23 15.94
C ASN A 20 35.47 -27.58 16.53
N ASP A 21 35.66 -26.28 16.39
CA ASP A 21 36.77 -25.57 16.99
C ASP A 21 36.59 -25.53 18.52
N GLU A 22 37.73 -25.66 19.26
CA GLU A 22 37.75 -25.77 20.73
C GLU A 22 37.22 -24.54 21.48
N ASP A 23 37.04 -23.43 20.78
CA ASP A 23 36.52 -22.15 21.33
C ASP A 23 35.00 -22.16 21.66
N PHE A 24 34.25 -23.20 21.28
CA PHE A 24 32.83 -23.33 21.54
C PHE A 24 32.50 -24.23 22.71
N ALA A 25 32.28 -23.66 23.89
CA ALA A 25 32.12 -24.37 25.15
C ALA A 25 30.72 -24.94 25.45
N ASN A 26 29.72 -24.67 24.63
CA ASN A 26 28.32 -25.07 24.89
C ASN A 26 27.84 -26.09 23.83
N ASP A 27 27.61 -27.36 24.27
CA ASP A 27 27.28 -28.46 23.36
C ASP A 27 25.99 -28.24 22.57
N GLY A 28 24.94 -27.67 23.17
CA GLY A 28 23.69 -27.37 22.43
C GLY A 28 23.84 -26.26 21.40
N PHE A 29 24.80 -25.35 21.57
CA PHE A 29 25.11 -24.32 20.61
C PHE A 29 26.02 -24.84 19.48
N LYS A 30 26.87 -25.83 19.79
CA LYS A 30 27.70 -26.54 18.80
C LYS A 30 26.82 -27.25 17.75
N ASP A 31 25.77 -27.93 18.17
CA ASP A 31 24.86 -28.65 17.24
C ASP A 31 24.17 -27.69 16.27
N ILE A 32 23.74 -26.53 16.76
CA ILE A 32 23.11 -25.48 15.89
C ILE A 32 24.17 -24.93 14.93
N LEU A 33 25.37 -24.63 15.41
CA LEU A 33 26.44 -24.12 14.56
C LEU A 33 26.93 -25.18 13.56
N GLN A 34 26.95 -26.44 13.94
CA GLN A 34 27.29 -27.55 13.04
C GLN A 34 26.32 -27.63 11.89
N THR A 35 24.98 -27.58 12.17
CA THR A 35 23.93 -27.58 11.16
C THR A 35 24.03 -26.37 10.24
N LEU A 36 24.27 -25.17 10.80
CA LEU A 36 24.42 -23.94 10.02
C LEU A 36 25.71 -23.92 9.20
N TYR A 37 26.79 -24.47 9.72
CA TYR A 37 28.05 -24.61 9.00
C TYR A 37 27.92 -25.57 7.83
N GLU A 38 27.29 -26.73 8.03
CA GLU A 38 27.01 -27.70 6.98
C GLU A 38 26.09 -27.12 5.88
N LEU A 39 25.06 -26.35 6.26
CA LEU A 39 24.21 -25.62 5.33
C LEU A 39 24.97 -24.51 4.56
N ALA A 40 25.90 -23.83 5.21
CA ALA A 40 26.67 -22.74 4.59
C ALA A 40 27.87 -23.24 3.75
N THR A 41 28.39 -24.43 4.04
CA THR A 41 29.53 -25.02 3.34
C THR A 41 29.15 -26.14 2.38
N SER A 42 27.93 -26.68 2.46
CA SER A 42 27.37 -27.51 1.40
C SER A 42 27.30 -26.65 0.13
N GLN A 43 28.34 -26.77 -0.70
CA GLN A 43 28.19 -26.31 -2.09
C GLN A 43 27.01 -27.11 -2.65
N PRO A 44 26.05 -26.46 -3.32
CA PRO A 44 25.17 -27.21 -4.18
C PRO A 44 26.08 -27.99 -5.11
N GLU A 45 25.96 -29.33 -5.12
CA GLU A 45 26.64 -30.12 -6.13
C GLU A 45 26.39 -29.40 -7.46
N PRO A 46 27.43 -29.20 -8.30
CA PRO A 46 27.19 -28.64 -9.60
C PRO A 46 26.17 -29.57 -10.22
N ILE A 47 24.97 -29.06 -10.47
CA ILE A 47 23.98 -29.71 -11.30
C ILE A 47 24.72 -29.89 -12.61
N ILE A 48 25.24 -31.09 -12.84
CA ILE A 48 25.75 -31.48 -14.13
C ILE A 48 24.51 -31.41 -15.03
N ASP A 49 24.41 -30.27 -15.68
CA ASP A 49 23.42 -30.02 -16.74
C ASP A 49 23.76 -31.04 -17.81
N THR A 50 23.21 -32.24 -17.70
CA THR A 50 23.19 -33.21 -18.78
C THR A 50 22.22 -32.63 -19.80
N GLU A 51 22.67 -31.58 -20.50
CA GLU A 51 21.98 -31.07 -21.66
C GLU A 51 21.88 -32.22 -22.67
N PRO A 52 20.67 -32.61 -23.04
CA PRO A 52 20.50 -33.52 -24.17
C PRO A 52 21.10 -32.83 -25.39
N LYS A 53 22.06 -33.49 -26.02
CA LYS A 53 22.87 -33.00 -27.18
C LYS A 53 22.06 -32.67 -28.45
N ASN A 54 20.74 -32.56 -28.38
CA ASN A 54 19.87 -32.21 -29.51
C ASN A 54 18.73 -31.31 -29.02
N LYS A 55 19.04 -30.06 -28.62
CA LYS A 55 17.97 -29.05 -28.45
C LYS A 55 17.51 -28.62 -29.84
N ASP A 56 16.21 -28.73 -30.09
CA ASP A 56 15.54 -28.14 -31.23
C ASP A 56 15.97 -26.67 -31.37
N PRO A 57 16.35 -26.17 -32.58
CA PRO A 57 16.67 -24.77 -32.80
C PRO A 57 15.64 -23.78 -32.24
N LEU A 58 14.36 -24.19 -32.20
CA LEU A 58 13.29 -23.41 -31.55
C LEU A 58 13.51 -23.23 -30.06
N HIS A 59 13.89 -24.26 -29.32
CA HIS A 59 14.19 -24.19 -27.90
C HIS A 59 15.41 -23.30 -27.61
N ILE A 60 16.43 -23.34 -28.45
CA ILE A 60 17.60 -22.48 -28.35
C ILE A 60 17.19 -21.01 -28.57
N GLY A 61 16.34 -20.74 -29.55
CA GLY A 61 15.81 -19.39 -29.80
C GLY A 61 14.99 -18.84 -28.63
N LEU A 62 14.13 -19.67 -28.05
CA LEU A 62 13.33 -19.27 -26.87
C LEU A 62 14.18 -19.03 -25.62
N ASP A 63 15.27 -19.79 -25.43
CA ASP A 63 16.24 -19.59 -24.33
C ASP A 63 17.05 -18.29 -24.47
N GLN A 64 17.17 -17.74 -25.67
CA GLN A 64 17.86 -16.47 -25.95
C GLN A 64 16.96 -15.24 -25.77
N THR A 65 15.64 -15.41 -25.61
CA THR A 65 14.74 -14.30 -25.38
C THR A 65 15.00 -13.62 -24.03
N SER A 66 14.77 -12.33 -23.95
CA SER A 66 14.86 -11.56 -22.69
C SER A 66 13.66 -11.81 -21.75
N THR A 67 12.62 -12.48 -22.25
CA THR A 67 11.37 -12.78 -21.55
C THR A 67 11.33 -14.20 -21.02
N GLY A 68 10.71 -14.41 -19.85
CA GLY A 68 10.42 -15.75 -19.34
C GLY A 68 9.24 -16.35 -20.09
N ILE A 69 9.36 -17.59 -20.54
CA ILE A 69 8.30 -18.30 -21.27
C ILE A 69 8.03 -19.63 -20.59
N VAL A 70 6.75 -19.90 -20.30
CA VAL A 70 6.26 -21.16 -19.74
C VAL A 70 5.15 -21.68 -20.63
N ILE A 71 5.20 -22.98 -21.00
CA ILE A 71 4.19 -23.62 -21.81
C ILE A 71 3.57 -24.77 -21.01
N PHE A 72 2.24 -24.83 -21.00
CA PHE A 72 1.46 -25.87 -20.37
C PHE A 72 0.76 -26.74 -21.40
N ASN A 73 0.63 -28.03 -21.11
CA ASN A 73 -0.21 -28.96 -21.84
C ASN A 73 -1.68 -28.90 -21.42
N GLU A 74 -2.52 -29.75 -22.02
CA GLU A 74 -3.95 -29.91 -21.67
C GLU A 74 -4.18 -30.27 -20.18
N ASP A 75 -3.23 -30.98 -19.56
CA ASP A 75 -3.28 -31.42 -18.16
C ASP A 75 -2.76 -30.36 -17.18
N LYS A 76 -2.50 -29.13 -17.65
CA LYS A 76 -1.92 -28.00 -16.87
C LYS A 76 -0.52 -28.28 -16.32
N GLN A 77 0.22 -29.21 -16.93
CA GLN A 77 1.60 -29.48 -16.56
C GLN A 77 2.54 -28.60 -17.39
N ILE A 78 3.62 -28.12 -16.76
CA ILE A 78 4.66 -27.34 -17.44
C ILE A 78 5.50 -28.27 -18.32
N ILE A 79 5.27 -28.21 -19.64
CA ILE A 79 6.03 -28.99 -20.63
C ILE A 79 7.31 -28.30 -21.07
N TYR A 80 7.34 -26.97 -21.02
CA TYR A 80 8.51 -26.18 -21.34
C TYR A 80 8.61 -24.94 -20.44
N SER A 81 9.83 -24.58 -20.08
CA SER A 81 10.16 -23.29 -19.47
C SER A 81 11.57 -22.89 -19.87
N ASN A 82 11.77 -21.63 -20.27
CA ASN A 82 13.11 -21.13 -20.58
C ASN A 82 13.84 -20.64 -19.31
N LYS A 83 15.13 -20.32 -19.45
CA LYS A 83 16.00 -19.90 -18.33
C LYS A 83 15.57 -18.59 -17.64
N LYS A 84 14.74 -17.76 -18.29
CA LYS A 84 14.25 -16.48 -17.79
C LYS A 84 12.92 -16.60 -17.06
N ALA A 85 12.22 -17.72 -17.22
CA ALA A 85 10.96 -17.94 -16.52
C ALA A 85 11.17 -18.17 -15.02
N PRO A 86 10.30 -17.60 -14.14
CA PRO A 86 10.36 -17.83 -12.70
C PRO A 86 9.77 -19.21 -12.35
N VAL A 87 10.45 -20.28 -12.78
CA VAL A 87 10.03 -21.67 -12.52
C VAL A 87 11.00 -22.31 -11.56
N ARG A 88 10.47 -22.99 -10.55
CA ARG A 88 11.23 -23.82 -9.59
C ARG A 88 10.76 -25.26 -9.62
N ILE A 89 11.57 -26.13 -9.04
CA ILE A 89 11.27 -27.55 -8.87
C ILE A 89 11.04 -27.78 -7.37
N ASN A 90 9.93 -28.42 -7.02
CA ASN A 90 9.63 -28.80 -5.65
C ASN A 90 10.41 -30.07 -5.24
N ARG A 91 10.30 -30.49 -3.95
CA ARG A 91 10.97 -31.70 -3.43
C ARG A 91 10.53 -33.00 -4.12
N ASN A 92 9.39 -32.99 -4.79
CA ASN A 92 8.84 -34.14 -5.50
C ASN A 92 9.29 -34.17 -6.98
N GLY A 93 10.02 -33.18 -7.46
CA GLY A 93 10.46 -33.08 -8.85
C GLY A 93 9.50 -32.32 -9.75
N ASP A 94 8.36 -31.79 -9.24
CA ASP A 94 7.39 -31.07 -10.05
C ASP A 94 7.81 -29.62 -10.25
N LYS A 95 7.62 -29.13 -11.48
CA LYS A 95 7.85 -27.72 -11.80
C LYS A 95 6.66 -26.86 -11.40
N PHE A 96 6.91 -25.73 -10.79
CA PHE A 96 5.91 -24.74 -10.44
C PHE A 96 6.41 -23.31 -10.74
N ILE A 97 5.49 -22.39 -10.93
CA ILE A 97 5.80 -20.96 -11.13
C ILE A 97 6.04 -20.31 -9.77
N ASP A 98 7.23 -19.72 -9.60
CA ASP A 98 7.62 -18.95 -8.43
C ASP A 98 7.18 -17.48 -8.62
N ALA A 99 5.88 -17.24 -8.53
CA ALA A 99 5.28 -15.92 -8.65
C ALA A 99 4.02 -15.83 -7.78
N LEU A 100 3.83 -14.68 -7.12
CA LEU A 100 2.76 -14.42 -6.16
C LEU A 100 1.63 -13.66 -6.85
N PHE A 101 0.63 -14.38 -7.33
CA PHE A 101 -0.57 -13.80 -7.94
C PHE A 101 -1.55 -13.34 -6.85
N PRO A 102 -2.43 -12.34 -7.13
CA PRO A 102 -3.49 -11.92 -6.20
C PRO A 102 -4.46 -13.08 -5.91
N ASP A 103 -4.90 -13.22 -4.65
CA ASP A 103 -5.79 -14.31 -4.21
C ASP A 103 -7.11 -14.40 -5.00
N THR A 104 -7.58 -13.26 -5.51
CA THR A 104 -8.84 -13.16 -6.26
C THR A 104 -8.71 -13.42 -7.77
N ASP A 105 -7.48 -13.42 -8.31
CA ASP A 105 -7.20 -13.57 -9.75
C ASP A 105 -5.86 -14.27 -9.96
N THR A 106 -5.82 -15.56 -9.63
CA THR A 106 -4.62 -16.39 -9.77
C THR A 106 -4.53 -17.00 -11.18
N LEU A 107 -3.29 -17.30 -11.63
CA LEU A 107 -3.08 -18.04 -12.87
C LEU A 107 -3.80 -19.40 -12.84
N GLU A 108 -3.82 -20.07 -11.67
CA GLU A 108 -4.48 -21.36 -11.50
C GLU A 108 -6.00 -21.27 -11.63
N SER A 109 -6.62 -20.24 -11.01
CA SER A 109 -8.05 -19.99 -11.16
C SER A 109 -8.41 -19.68 -12.62
N TRP A 110 -7.58 -18.87 -13.27
CA TRP A 110 -7.74 -18.55 -14.68
C TRP A 110 -7.61 -19.79 -15.60
N LEU A 111 -6.65 -20.65 -15.33
CA LEU A 111 -6.51 -21.95 -16.05
C LEU A 111 -7.68 -22.89 -15.77
N ALA A 112 -8.30 -22.84 -14.58
CA ALA A 112 -9.44 -23.68 -14.22
C ALA A 112 -10.72 -23.26 -14.95
N ASP A 113 -10.99 -21.97 -15.03
CA ASP A 113 -12.26 -21.41 -15.52
C ASP A 113 -12.44 -21.60 -17.06
N ARG A 114 -11.38 -21.91 -17.79
CA ARG A 114 -11.34 -21.89 -19.27
C ARG A 114 -11.65 -23.18 -19.97
N LYS A 115 -11.55 -24.30 -19.28
CA LYS A 115 -11.89 -25.61 -19.91
C LYS A 115 -13.32 -25.68 -20.43
N GLU A 116 -14.23 -24.83 -19.93
CA GLU A 116 -15.66 -24.94 -20.25
C GLU A 116 -16.18 -23.90 -21.27
N LYS A 117 -15.55 -22.76 -21.47
CA LYS A 117 -16.22 -21.61 -22.13
C LYS A 117 -15.53 -20.95 -23.32
N SER A 118 -14.26 -21.20 -23.61
CA SER A 118 -13.55 -20.43 -24.65
C SER A 118 -12.68 -21.27 -25.56
N VAL A 119 -12.69 -20.96 -26.88
CA VAL A 119 -11.76 -21.54 -27.86
C VAL A 119 -10.41 -20.82 -27.82
N ARG A 120 -10.41 -19.51 -27.55
CA ARG A 120 -9.22 -18.66 -27.38
C ARG A 120 -9.45 -17.62 -26.31
N SER A 121 -8.42 -17.35 -25.52
CA SER A 121 -8.51 -16.34 -24.46
C SER A 121 -7.13 -15.86 -24.02
N GLU A 122 -7.07 -14.59 -23.56
CA GLU A 122 -5.88 -13.94 -23.04
C GLU A 122 -6.19 -13.28 -21.69
N ASN A 123 -5.19 -13.23 -20.81
CA ASN A 123 -5.23 -12.42 -19.57
C ASN A 123 -3.88 -11.77 -19.31
N ILE A 124 -3.91 -10.62 -18.65
CA ILE A 124 -2.72 -9.85 -18.34
C ILE A 124 -2.74 -9.49 -16.85
N TRP A 125 -1.68 -9.84 -16.15
CA TRP A 125 -1.41 -9.40 -14.79
C TRP A 125 -0.19 -8.48 -14.79
N THR A 126 -0.27 -7.39 -14.11
CA THR A 126 0.85 -6.45 -13.95
C THR A 126 1.39 -6.49 -12.52
N ARG A 127 2.69 -6.24 -12.36
CA ARG A 127 3.36 -6.20 -11.06
C ARG A 127 3.26 -7.49 -10.24
N ILE A 128 3.47 -8.63 -10.85
CA ILE A 128 3.50 -9.91 -10.16
C ILE A 128 4.90 -10.16 -9.58
N PRO A 129 5.09 -10.12 -8.26
CA PRO A 129 6.37 -10.40 -7.64
C PRO A 129 6.63 -11.91 -7.55
N ASN A 130 7.91 -12.30 -7.54
CA ASN A 130 8.29 -13.70 -7.26
C ASN A 130 8.55 -13.98 -5.79
N LYS A 131 8.62 -12.94 -4.94
CA LYS A 131 8.91 -13.05 -3.51
C LYS A 131 8.18 -11.97 -2.74
N ALA A 132 8.06 -12.19 -1.43
CA ALA A 132 7.54 -11.18 -0.53
C ALA A 132 8.39 -9.89 -0.57
N PRO A 133 7.78 -8.74 -0.33
CA PRO A 133 8.49 -7.48 -0.23
C PRO A 133 9.62 -7.54 0.82
N GLY A 134 10.80 -6.97 0.49
CA GLY A 134 11.97 -6.97 1.36
C GLY A 134 12.88 -8.21 1.26
N GLU A 135 12.49 -9.26 0.52
CA GLU A 135 13.35 -10.41 0.28
C GLU A 135 14.44 -10.11 -0.76
N ARG A 136 15.64 -10.68 -0.54
CA ARG A 136 16.75 -10.53 -1.49
C ARG A 136 16.41 -11.16 -2.85
N ASN A 137 16.83 -10.48 -3.94
CA ASN A 137 16.60 -10.91 -5.33
C ASN A 137 15.10 -11.03 -5.68
N ARG A 138 14.25 -10.21 -5.10
CA ARG A 138 12.87 -10.02 -5.53
C ARG A 138 12.86 -9.49 -6.96
N ARG A 139 12.00 -10.08 -7.80
CA ARG A 139 11.75 -9.63 -9.17
C ARG A 139 10.26 -9.34 -9.34
N ILE A 140 9.96 -8.40 -10.22
CA ILE A 140 8.59 -8.00 -10.53
C ILE A 140 8.34 -8.22 -12.01
N TYR A 141 7.27 -8.94 -12.32
CA TYR A 141 6.92 -9.31 -13.69
C TYR A 141 5.58 -8.72 -14.11
N ASP A 142 5.48 -8.33 -15.40
CA ASP A 142 4.20 -8.29 -16.09
C ASP A 142 4.01 -9.63 -16.75
N VAL A 143 2.83 -10.23 -16.56
CA VAL A 143 2.55 -11.61 -17.01
C VAL A 143 1.41 -11.57 -18.01
N VAL A 144 1.63 -12.19 -19.16
CA VAL A 144 0.62 -12.38 -20.21
C VAL A 144 0.41 -13.86 -20.40
N ALA A 145 -0.82 -14.32 -20.26
CA ALA A 145 -1.19 -15.70 -20.56
C ALA A 145 -2.14 -15.76 -21.74
N SER A 146 -1.81 -16.62 -22.71
CA SER A 146 -2.62 -16.88 -23.90
C SER A 146 -3.01 -18.36 -23.92
N TYR A 147 -4.30 -18.63 -24.14
CA TYR A 147 -4.86 -19.97 -24.24
C TYR A 147 -5.49 -20.21 -25.59
N GLN A 148 -5.24 -21.39 -26.16
CA GLN A 148 -5.85 -21.86 -27.41
C GLN A 148 -6.17 -23.35 -27.32
N ARG A 149 -7.44 -23.70 -27.32
CA ARG A 149 -7.92 -25.08 -27.18
C ARG A 149 -7.48 -25.95 -28.37
N GLY A 150 -7.05 -27.20 -28.08
CA GLY A 150 -6.68 -28.20 -29.09
C GLY A 150 -5.30 -28.00 -29.70
N SER A 151 -4.49 -27.12 -29.12
CA SER A 151 -3.05 -27.01 -29.44
C SER A 151 -2.25 -27.89 -28.48
N SER A 152 -1.16 -28.51 -28.97
CA SER A 152 -0.21 -29.25 -28.12
C SER A 152 0.45 -28.35 -27.06
N ALA A 153 0.40 -27.04 -27.27
CA ALA A 153 0.81 -25.99 -26.36
C ALA A 153 -0.43 -25.12 -26.00
N GLU A 154 -1.39 -25.69 -25.27
CA GLU A 154 -2.68 -25.00 -25.02
C GLU A 154 -2.54 -23.66 -24.33
N THR A 155 -1.59 -23.55 -23.40
CA THR A 155 -1.36 -22.29 -22.70
C THR A 155 0.09 -21.87 -22.76
N VAL A 156 0.31 -20.64 -23.20
CA VAL A 156 1.62 -19.99 -23.18
C VAL A 156 1.55 -18.82 -22.20
N VAL A 157 2.46 -18.81 -21.20
CA VAL A 157 2.58 -17.72 -20.23
C VAL A 157 3.93 -17.06 -20.42
N THR A 158 3.88 -15.74 -20.63
CA THR A 158 5.07 -14.90 -20.86
C THR A 158 5.28 -13.97 -19.68
N PHE A 159 6.50 -13.95 -19.14
CA PHE A 159 6.93 -13.12 -18.02
C PHE A 159 7.88 -12.04 -18.52
N PHE A 160 7.48 -10.78 -18.43
CA PHE A 160 8.32 -9.63 -18.74
C PHE A 160 8.94 -9.13 -17.43
N ASP A 161 10.25 -9.29 -17.27
CA ASP A 161 10.96 -8.75 -16.10
C ASP A 161 10.94 -7.21 -16.16
N ARG A 162 10.27 -6.60 -15.20
CA ARG A 162 10.10 -5.16 -15.04
C ARG A 162 10.77 -4.63 -13.79
N THR A 163 11.62 -5.42 -13.16
CA THR A 163 12.26 -5.06 -11.88
C THR A 163 12.96 -3.72 -11.94
N ASP A 164 13.67 -3.42 -13.03
CA ASP A 164 14.37 -2.13 -13.19
C ASP A 164 13.43 -0.96 -13.55
N THR A 165 12.19 -1.26 -13.92
CA THR A 165 11.18 -0.27 -14.30
C THR A 165 10.45 0.28 -13.05
N TYR A 166 10.34 -0.54 -12.01
CA TYR A 166 9.72 -0.17 -10.74
C TYR A 166 10.77 0.44 -9.80
N SER A 167 10.46 1.59 -9.21
CA SER A 167 11.41 2.29 -8.33
C SER A 167 11.56 1.57 -6.99
N PRO A 168 12.72 1.68 -6.30
CA PRO A 168 12.90 1.17 -4.95
C PRO A 168 11.86 1.70 -3.95
N GLU A 169 11.38 2.93 -4.15
CA GLU A 169 10.33 3.54 -3.34
C GLU A 169 8.97 2.84 -3.51
N GLU A 170 8.70 2.27 -4.69
CA GLU A 170 7.51 1.45 -4.94
C GLU A 170 7.61 0.08 -4.25
N ASP A 171 8.80 -0.49 -4.13
CA ASP A 171 9.05 -1.72 -3.39
C ASP A 171 8.86 -1.53 -1.88
N ASP A 172 9.29 -0.39 -1.33
CA ASP A 172 9.07 -0.04 0.08
C ASP A 172 7.57 0.07 0.38
N LEU A 173 6.78 0.59 -0.54
CA LEU A 173 5.33 0.68 -0.37
C LEU A 173 4.62 -0.68 -0.48
N ASP A 174 5.06 -1.54 -1.38
CA ASP A 174 4.56 -2.90 -1.46
C ASP A 174 4.88 -3.68 -0.18
N PHE A 175 6.09 -3.50 0.38
CA PHE A 175 6.47 -4.07 1.68
C PHE A 175 5.57 -3.56 2.80
N ILE A 176 5.38 -2.25 2.87
CA ILE A 176 4.55 -1.62 3.90
C ILE A 176 3.09 -2.08 3.76
N SER A 177 2.57 -2.19 2.52
CA SER A 177 1.23 -2.70 2.23
C SER A 177 1.06 -4.15 2.67
N PHE A 178 2.00 -5.01 2.32
CA PHE A 178 2.01 -6.41 2.73
C PHE A 178 2.06 -6.53 4.26
N ALA A 179 3.01 -5.86 4.92
CA ALA A 179 3.13 -5.87 6.38
C ALA A 179 1.85 -5.37 7.07
N ALA A 180 1.23 -4.32 6.55
CA ALA A 180 -0.03 -3.81 7.09
C ALA A 180 -1.20 -4.78 6.89
N HIS A 181 -1.25 -5.52 5.77
CA HIS A 181 -2.24 -6.56 5.54
C HIS A 181 -2.08 -7.71 6.55
N GLU A 182 -0.84 -8.18 6.75
CA GLU A 182 -0.54 -9.24 7.71
C GLU A 182 -0.78 -8.83 9.17
N LEU A 183 -0.64 -7.56 9.50
CA LEU A 183 -0.91 -7.03 10.84
C LEU A 183 -2.41 -6.82 11.11
N ARG A 184 -3.25 -6.67 10.08
CA ARG A 184 -4.70 -6.44 10.26
C ARG A 184 -5.38 -7.59 10.97
N GLY A 185 -5.08 -8.84 10.59
CA GLY A 185 -5.66 -10.05 11.17
C GLY A 185 -5.42 -10.11 12.69
N PRO A 186 -4.16 -10.15 13.16
CA PRO A 186 -3.86 -10.20 14.58
C PRO A 186 -4.47 -9.06 15.39
N ILE A 187 -4.47 -7.83 14.87
CA ILE A 187 -5.05 -6.68 15.56
C ILE A 187 -6.55 -6.77 15.67
N THR A 188 -7.25 -7.28 14.64
CA THR A 188 -8.70 -7.52 14.69
C THR A 188 -9.03 -8.53 15.77
N VAL A 189 -8.23 -9.59 15.91
CA VAL A 189 -8.40 -10.62 16.96
C VAL A 189 -8.17 -10.02 18.35
N ILE A 190 -7.07 -9.25 18.54
CA ILE A 190 -6.76 -8.58 19.82
C ILE A 190 -7.92 -7.65 20.22
N ARG A 191 -8.42 -6.86 19.28
CA ARG A 191 -9.54 -5.96 19.52
C ARG A 191 -10.78 -6.73 19.93
N GLY A 192 -11.14 -7.81 19.20
CA GLY A 192 -12.29 -8.64 19.54
C GLY A 192 -12.21 -9.23 20.96
N TYR A 193 -11.03 -9.68 21.38
CA TYR A 193 -10.83 -10.12 22.76
C TYR A 193 -10.95 -9.00 23.79
N LEU A 194 -10.43 -7.80 23.49
CA LEU A 194 -10.55 -6.65 24.38
C LEU A 194 -12.01 -6.20 24.52
N ASP A 195 -12.80 -6.21 23.44
CA ASP A 195 -14.22 -5.85 23.47
C ASP A 195 -15.01 -6.86 24.35
N VAL A 196 -14.73 -8.16 24.21
CA VAL A 196 -15.36 -9.21 25.06
C VAL A 196 -14.94 -9.07 26.53
N LEU A 197 -13.65 -8.85 26.79
CA LEU A 197 -13.16 -8.67 28.16
C LEU A 197 -13.72 -7.41 28.83
N ASP A 198 -13.89 -6.29 28.10
CA ASP A 198 -14.52 -5.08 28.63
C ASP A 198 -15.98 -5.35 29.01
N GLU A 199 -16.73 -6.09 28.18
CA GLU A 199 -18.11 -6.43 28.46
C GLU A 199 -18.25 -7.39 29.66
N GLU A 200 -17.46 -8.46 29.71
CA GLU A 200 -17.53 -9.49 30.75
C GLU A 200 -17.00 -9.01 32.12
N LEU A 201 -15.90 -8.24 32.11
CA LEU A 201 -15.23 -7.87 33.34
C LEU A 201 -15.72 -6.51 33.91
N LYS A 202 -16.39 -5.69 33.12
CA LYS A 202 -16.91 -4.37 33.55
C LYS A 202 -17.62 -4.36 34.90
N PRO A 203 -18.43 -5.41 35.28
CA PRO A 203 -19.11 -5.44 36.59
C PRO A 203 -18.18 -5.71 37.79
N VAL A 204 -16.97 -6.24 37.55
CA VAL A 204 -16.07 -6.76 38.59
C VAL A 204 -14.73 -6.02 38.66
N LEU A 205 -14.41 -5.18 37.68
CA LEU A 205 -13.18 -4.39 37.63
C LEU A 205 -13.22 -3.22 38.62
N GLU A 206 -12.13 -3.00 39.32
CA GLU A 206 -11.88 -1.78 40.08
C GLU A 206 -11.59 -0.60 39.15
N ASN A 207 -11.71 0.64 39.65
CA ASN A 207 -11.57 1.86 38.84
C ASN A 207 -10.23 1.90 38.07
N ASP A 208 -9.13 1.54 38.73
CA ASP A 208 -7.80 1.53 38.10
C ASP A 208 -7.69 0.47 36.97
N GLN A 209 -8.32 -0.67 37.18
CA GLN A 209 -8.37 -1.75 36.19
C GLN A 209 -9.26 -1.37 34.98
N THR A 210 -10.37 -0.69 35.25
CA THR A 210 -11.26 -0.15 34.21
C THR A 210 -10.50 0.89 33.36
N GLU A 211 -9.73 1.76 33.99
CA GLU A 211 -8.90 2.74 33.24
C GLU A 211 -7.85 2.03 32.39
N LEU A 212 -7.17 0.99 32.90
CA LEU A 212 -6.21 0.21 32.12
C LEU A 212 -6.87 -0.49 30.91
N MET A 213 -8.06 -1.08 31.09
CA MET A 213 -8.82 -1.70 30.01
C MET A 213 -9.17 -0.68 28.91
N GLN A 214 -9.67 0.49 29.28
CA GLN A 214 -9.96 1.56 28.33
C GLN A 214 -8.71 2.05 27.59
N ARG A 215 -7.56 2.16 28.25
CA ARG A 215 -6.30 2.50 27.62
C ARG A 215 -5.84 1.44 26.61
N LEU A 216 -6.06 0.15 26.88
CA LEU A 216 -5.77 -0.96 25.95
C LEU A 216 -6.68 -0.89 24.70
N ILE A 217 -7.98 -0.69 24.88
CA ILE A 217 -8.96 -0.53 23.80
C ILE A 217 -8.58 0.67 22.91
N VAL A 218 -8.30 1.81 23.52
CA VAL A 218 -7.86 3.02 22.79
C VAL A 218 -6.58 2.75 21.99
N SER A 219 -5.62 2.04 22.58
CA SER A 219 -4.35 1.69 21.91
C SER A 219 -4.56 0.73 20.73
N SER A 220 -5.42 -0.29 20.89
CA SER A 220 -5.79 -1.22 19.83
C SER A 220 -6.51 -0.51 18.67
N ASN A 221 -7.43 0.40 18.96
CA ASN A 221 -8.12 1.20 17.95
C ASN A 221 -7.16 2.13 17.20
N ARG A 222 -6.18 2.73 17.89
CA ARG A 222 -5.11 3.53 17.26
C ARG A 222 -4.27 2.68 16.30
N LEU A 223 -3.89 1.47 16.72
CA LEU A 223 -3.09 0.58 15.88
C LEU A 223 -3.85 0.14 14.63
N SER A 224 -5.15 -0.18 14.78
CA SER A 224 -6.05 -0.47 13.63
C SER A 224 -6.11 0.73 12.66
N SER A 225 -6.24 1.94 13.18
CA SER A 225 -6.25 3.15 12.36
C SER A 225 -4.92 3.36 11.63
N TYR A 226 -3.78 3.08 12.28
CA TYR A 226 -2.47 3.19 11.66
C TYR A 226 -2.29 2.21 10.50
N ILE A 227 -2.71 0.96 10.71
CA ILE A 227 -2.67 -0.07 9.66
C ILE A 227 -3.53 0.33 8.47
N ASN A 228 -4.76 0.81 8.70
CA ASN A 228 -5.64 1.25 7.63
C ASN A 228 -5.07 2.46 6.86
N ASN A 229 -4.48 3.43 7.56
CA ASN A 229 -3.84 4.57 6.91
C ASN A 229 -2.66 4.15 6.03
N ILE A 230 -1.87 3.16 6.46
CA ILE A 230 -0.76 2.61 5.70
C ILE A 230 -1.27 1.92 4.42
N LEU A 231 -2.31 1.11 4.54
CA LEU A 231 -2.94 0.43 3.40
C LEU A 231 -3.55 1.41 2.41
N ASN A 232 -4.21 2.45 2.90
CA ASN A 232 -4.74 3.51 2.05
C ASN A 232 -3.59 4.23 1.32
N ALA A 233 -2.51 4.61 2.02
CA ALA A 233 -1.35 5.24 1.38
C ALA A 233 -0.79 4.40 0.22
N SER A 234 -0.67 3.08 0.41
CA SER A 234 -0.22 2.17 -0.65
C SER A 234 -1.19 2.09 -1.83
N ARG A 235 -2.51 2.17 -1.58
CA ARG A 235 -3.52 2.20 -2.67
C ARG A 235 -3.43 3.48 -3.49
N TYR A 236 -3.24 4.64 -2.84
CA TYR A 236 -3.17 5.94 -3.50
C TYR A 236 -1.86 6.19 -4.25
N ASP A 237 -0.79 5.47 -3.93
CA ASP A 237 0.51 5.62 -4.58
C ASP A 237 0.64 4.87 -5.90
N ARG A 238 -0.25 3.93 -6.18
CA ARG A 238 -0.29 3.24 -7.47
C ARG A 238 -0.67 4.25 -8.56
N ARG A 239 0.16 4.43 -9.57
CA ARG A 239 0.05 5.41 -10.68
C ARG A 239 -1.30 5.45 -11.41
N HIS A 240 -2.24 4.58 -11.05
CA HIS A 240 -3.57 4.43 -11.65
C HIS A 240 -4.64 4.28 -10.57
N PHE A 241 -4.68 5.21 -9.61
CA PHE A 241 -5.81 5.23 -8.69
C PHE A 241 -7.07 5.61 -9.46
N LYS A 242 -7.75 4.58 -9.94
CA LYS A 242 -9.04 4.73 -10.62
C LYS A 242 -10.12 4.94 -9.57
N ILE A 243 -10.74 6.11 -9.61
CA ILE A 243 -11.94 6.42 -8.84
C ILE A 243 -13.09 6.65 -9.78
N HIS A 244 -14.27 6.29 -9.30
CA HIS A 244 -15.50 6.52 -10.02
C HIS A 244 -16.16 7.80 -9.52
N LEU A 245 -16.19 8.83 -10.36
CA LEU A 245 -16.71 10.14 -10.01
C LEU A 245 -18.18 10.22 -10.35
N THR A 246 -18.99 10.54 -9.35
CA THR A 246 -20.43 10.77 -9.47
C THR A 246 -20.79 12.23 -9.22
N GLU A 247 -22.01 12.60 -9.61
CA GLU A 247 -22.56 13.90 -9.29
C GLU A 247 -23.06 13.90 -7.84
N ASP A 248 -22.40 14.68 -6.96
CA ASP A 248 -22.71 14.74 -5.55
C ASP A 248 -22.76 16.18 -5.03
N LYS A 249 -23.46 16.39 -3.90
CA LYS A 249 -23.44 17.66 -3.17
C LYS A 249 -22.43 17.63 -2.03
N LEU A 250 -21.61 18.67 -1.94
CA LEU A 250 -20.62 18.77 -0.86
C LEU A 250 -21.29 18.78 0.53
N SER A 251 -22.49 19.40 0.66
CA SER A 251 -23.27 19.40 1.90
C SER A 251 -23.68 17.99 2.34
N ASP A 252 -24.03 17.10 1.39
CA ASP A 252 -24.42 15.72 1.72
C ASP A 252 -23.22 14.84 2.09
N ILE A 253 -22.07 15.10 1.46
CA ILE A 253 -20.80 14.47 1.87
C ILE A 253 -20.43 14.90 3.30
N TYR A 254 -20.50 16.19 3.61
CA TYR A 254 -20.23 16.68 4.96
C TYR A 254 -21.20 16.09 5.98
N LYS A 255 -22.51 16.03 5.69
CA LYS A 255 -23.52 15.44 6.58
C LYS A 255 -23.18 14.00 6.98
N SER A 256 -22.57 13.22 6.08
CA SER A 256 -22.20 11.83 6.38
C SER A 256 -21.10 11.66 7.44
N ILE A 257 -20.37 12.71 7.74
CA ILE A 257 -19.28 12.74 8.73
C ILE A 257 -19.54 13.70 9.90
N SER A 258 -20.61 14.49 9.82
CA SER A 258 -20.88 15.63 10.72
C SER A 258 -20.92 15.24 12.19
N ASP A 259 -21.64 14.15 12.50
CA ASP A 259 -21.85 13.75 13.90
C ASP A 259 -20.55 13.30 14.56
N ASP A 260 -19.71 12.52 13.85
CA ASP A 260 -18.39 12.10 14.34
C ASP A 260 -17.46 13.31 14.55
N MET A 261 -17.43 14.24 13.59
CA MET A 261 -16.58 15.44 13.70
C MET A 261 -17.05 16.37 14.82
N GLN A 262 -18.36 16.53 15.01
CA GLN A 262 -18.91 17.31 16.10
C GLN A 262 -18.59 16.69 17.45
N LEU A 263 -18.75 15.38 17.60
CA LEU A 263 -18.40 14.66 18.82
C LEU A 263 -16.92 14.82 19.16
N ARG A 264 -16.04 14.71 18.17
CA ARG A 264 -14.59 14.91 18.34
C ARG A 264 -14.25 16.34 18.76
N ALA A 265 -14.89 17.34 18.16
CA ALA A 265 -14.68 18.73 18.53
C ALA A 265 -15.08 18.97 19.99
N VAL A 266 -16.26 18.51 20.39
CA VAL A 266 -16.75 18.63 21.78
C VAL A 266 -15.84 17.89 22.76
N SER A 267 -15.42 16.64 22.47
CA SER A 267 -14.54 15.85 23.34
C SER A 267 -13.17 16.49 23.59
N GLN A 268 -12.71 17.34 22.67
CA GLN A 268 -11.45 18.08 22.80
C GLN A 268 -11.65 19.54 23.19
N ASN A 269 -12.85 19.94 23.60
CA ASN A 269 -13.20 21.33 23.98
C ASN A 269 -12.91 22.32 22.84
N ARG A 270 -13.38 22.00 21.60
CA ARG A 270 -13.28 22.86 20.41
C ARG A 270 -14.66 23.18 19.87
N ILE A 271 -14.77 24.30 19.16
CA ILE A 271 -16.01 24.72 18.51
C ILE A 271 -15.87 24.50 16.99
N LEU A 272 -16.67 23.59 16.43
CA LEU A 272 -16.70 23.35 15.00
C LEU A 272 -17.85 24.13 14.35
N THR A 273 -17.53 25.06 13.44
CA THR A 273 -18.48 25.85 12.68
C THR A 273 -18.38 25.51 11.21
N VAL A 274 -19.53 25.32 10.55
CA VAL A 274 -19.59 24.92 9.14
C VAL A 274 -20.44 25.89 8.35
N ASP A 275 -19.85 26.41 7.28
CA ASP A 275 -20.46 27.36 6.34
C ASP A 275 -20.32 26.76 4.92
N ILE A 276 -21.18 25.78 4.62
CA ILE A 276 -21.31 25.13 3.30
C ILE A 276 -22.70 25.47 2.76
N PRO A 277 -22.84 26.48 1.89
CA PRO A 277 -24.13 26.86 1.35
C PRO A 277 -24.77 25.72 0.51
N ASP A 278 -26.05 25.43 0.75
CA ASP A 278 -26.79 24.43 -0.01
C ASP A 278 -27.01 24.84 -1.53
N THR A 279 -26.76 26.11 -1.82
CA THR A 279 -26.84 26.67 -3.18
C THR A 279 -25.63 26.41 -4.05
N LEU A 280 -24.59 25.77 -3.49
CA LEU A 280 -23.39 25.41 -4.25
C LEU A 280 -23.73 24.43 -5.39
N PRO A 281 -23.05 24.55 -6.53
CA PRO A 281 -23.16 23.57 -7.62
C PRO A 281 -22.74 22.18 -7.12
N THR A 282 -23.24 21.13 -7.78
CA THR A 282 -22.80 19.76 -7.59
C THR A 282 -21.33 19.59 -8.05
N ILE A 283 -20.63 18.69 -7.40
CA ILE A 283 -19.24 18.36 -7.68
C ILE A 283 -19.10 16.97 -8.30
N ALA A 284 -18.06 16.76 -9.09
CA ALA A 284 -17.66 15.43 -9.54
C ALA A 284 -16.80 14.79 -8.44
N ALA A 285 -17.36 13.82 -7.72
CA ALA A 285 -16.71 13.27 -6.54
C ALA A 285 -16.96 11.77 -6.34
N ASP A 286 -15.97 11.09 -5.76
CA ASP A 286 -16.20 9.89 -4.97
C ASP A 286 -16.50 10.30 -3.53
N LYS A 287 -17.74 10.05 -3.12
CA LYS A 287 -18.29 10.50 -1.83
C LYS A 287 -17.45 10.08 -0.63
N ASN A 288 -16.96 8.83 -0.63
CA ASN A 288 -16.21 8.27 0.48
C ASN A 288 -14.80 8.90 0.58
N SER A 289 -14.13 9.04 -0.55
CA SER A 289 -12.79 9.64 -0.62
C SER A 289 -12.81 11.12 -0.22
N VAL A 290 -13.80 11.89 -0.70
CA VAL A 290 -13.94 13.32 -0.29
C VAL A 290 -14.30 13.43 1.19
N GLY A 291 -15.14 12.54 1.72
CA GLY A 291 -15.43 12.43 3.15
C GLY A 291 -14.16 12.16 3.98
N GLU A 292 -13.25 11.30 3.49
CA GLU A 292 -11.95 11.03 4.12
C GLU A 292 -11.06 12.29 4.16
N VAL A 293 -11.01 13.07 3.06
CA VAL A 293 -10.27 14.35 3.04
C VAL A 293 -10.82 15.32 4.08
N LEU A 294 -12.14 15.53 4.09
CA LEU A 294 -12.78 16.43 5.05
C LEU A 294 -12.53 16.00 6.50
N SER A 295 -12.74 14.71 6.81
CA SER A 295 -12.52 14.15 8.15
C SER A 295 -11.07 14.33 8.58
N ASN A 296 -10.09 14.05 7.71
CA ASN A 296 -8.68 14.20 8.03
C ASN A 296 -8.27 15.65 8.27
N LEU A 297 -8.74 16.60 7.45
CA LEU A 297 -8.42 18.02 7.62
C LEU A 297 -9.09 18.62 8.87
N ILE A 298 -10.36 18.27 9.14
CA ILE A 298 -11.09 18.72 10.32
C ILE A 298 -10.48 18.13 11.60
N ASP A 299 -10.15 16.82 11.61
CA ASP A 299 -9.50 16.16 12.75
C ASP A 299 -8.14 16.79 13.05
N ASN A 300 -7.35 17.12 12.03
CA ASN A 300 -6.10 17.87 12.21
C ASN A 300 -6.36 19.27 12.79
N ALA A 301 -7.33 20.00 12.27
CA ALA A 301 -7.68 21.32 12.77
C ALA A 301 -8.12 21.27 14.25
N ILE A 302 -8.91 20.26 14.65
CA ILE A 302 -9.33 20.04 16.03
C ILE A 302 -8.12 19.73 16.93
N LYS A 303 -7.22 18.84 16.49
CA LYS A 303 -6.04 18.41 17.26
C LYS A 303 -5.04 19.52 17.51
N TYR A 304 -4.84 20.41 16.54
CA TYR A 304 -3.82 21.45 16.60
C TYR A 304 -4.36 22.83 17.01
N SER A 305 -5.68 23.00 17.11
CA SER A 305 -6.30 24.18 17.68
C SER A 305 -6.00 24.31 19.17
N ASN A 306 -5.94 25.56 19.64
CA ASN A 306 -5.87 25.86 21.08
C ASN A 306 -7.18 25.45 21.78
N GLU A 307 -7.12 25.21 23.10
CA GLU A 307 -8.31 24.89 23.89
C GLU A 307 -9.35 26.01 23.82
N GLY A 308 -10.62 25.66 23.66
CA GLY A 308 -11.70 26.64 23.38
C GLY A 308 -11.65 27.24 21.97
N GLY A 309 -10.70 26.84 21.13
CA GLY A 309 -10.50 27.37 19.79
C GLY A 309 -11.59 26.97 18.80
N GLN A 310 -11.79 27.84 17.81
CA GLN A 310 -12.76 27.63 16.74
C GLN A 310 -12.08 26.98 15.52
N VAL A 311 -12.69 25.92 15.03
CA VAL A 311 -12.41 25.30 13.72
C VAL A 311 -13.54 25.67 12.78
N THR A 312 -13.23 26.20 11.60
CA THR A 312 -14.24 26.64 10.64
C THR A 312 -14.04 25.94 9.30
N VAL A 313 -15.12 25.33 8.79
CA VAL A 313 -15.16 24.76 7.43
C VAL A 313 -15.99 25.71 6.57
N LYS A 314 -15.42 26.19 5.46
CA LYS A 314 -16.12 27.07 4.50
C LYS A 314 -16.01 26.51 3.11
N ALA A 315 -17.06 26.73 2.29
CA ALA A 315 -17.04 26.37 0.89
C ALA A 315 -17.63 27.48 0.02
N ARG A 316 -17.02 27.67 -1.18
CA ARG A 316 -17.50 28.64 -2.17
C ARG A 316 -17.21 28.15 -3.59
N ALA A 317 -18.00 28.60 -4.55
CA ALA A 317 -17.73 28.34 -5.95
C ALA A 317 -16.70 29.33 -6.50
N ILE A 318 -15.68 28.81 -7.21
CA ILE A 318 -14.65 29.60 -7.88
C ILE A 318 -14.45 29.07 -9.29
N SER A 319 -14.90 29.81 -10.29
CA SER A 319 -14.78 29.42 -11.71
C SER A 319 -15.37 28.03 -11.97
N ARG A 320 -14.53 27.02 -12.21
CA ARG A 320 -14.92 25.63 -12.51
C ARG A 320 -14.82 24.69 -11.30
N TYR A 321 -14.53 25.22 -10.14
CA TYR A 321 -14.26 24.44 -8.93
C TYR A 321 -15.10 24.92 -7.75
N ILE A 322 -15.36 24.03 -6.82
CA ILE A 322 -15.71 24.36 -5.45
C ILE A 322 -14.42 24.37 -4.63
N GLU A 323 -14.15 25.52 -4.01
CA GLU A 323 -13.07 25.68 -3.04
C GLU A 323 -13.60 25.39 -1.64
N VAL A 324 -12.89 24.54 -0.89
CA VAL A 324 -13.20 24.20 0.50
C VAL A 324 -12.02 24.63 1.38
N GLN A 325 -12.29 25.32 2.45
CA GLN A 325 -11.30 25.79 3.42
C GLN A 325 -11.61 25.20 4.79
N VAL A 326 -10.59 24.61 5.43
CA VAL A 326 -10.61 24.22 6.83
C VAL A 326 -9.62 25.11 7.58
N ILE A 327 -10.15 25.92 8.50
CA ILE A 327 -9.44 27.01 9.18
C ILE A 327 -9.36 26.67 10.66
N ASP A 328 -8.18 26.67 11.23
CA ASP A 328 -7.95 26.56 12.67
C ASP A 328 -7.25 27.82 13.23
N ARG A 329 -7.42 28.04 14.52
CA ARG A 329 -6.71 29.04 15.32
C ARG A 329 -5.84 28.34 16.36
N GLY A 330 -4.89 27.56 15.87
CA GLY A 330 -4.04 26.72 16.69
C GLY A 330 -2.58 27.20 16.74
N ILE A 331 -1.72 26.24 17.01
CA ILE A 331 -0.27 26.48 17.13
C ILE A 331 0.38 26.97 15.83
N GLY A 332 -0.27 26.77 14.68
CA GLY A 332 0.29 27.08 13.38
C GLY A 332 1.58 26.32 13.06
N MET A 333 2.23 26.72 11.97
CA MET A 333 3.43 26.06 11.47
C MET A 333 4.45 27.08 10.96
N PRO A 334 5.75 26.90 11.26
CA PRO A 334 6.81 27.70 10.64
C PRO A 334 6.92 27.43 9.15
N SER A 335 7.35 28.42 8.36
CA SER A 335 7.45 28.34 6.91
C SER A 335 8.33 27.19 6.40
N SER A 336 9.34 26.80 7.16
CA SER A 336 10.24 25.67 6.84
C SER A 336 9.56 24.30 6.81
N VAL A 337 8.41 24.15 7.47
CA VAL A 337 7.62 22.90 7.53
C VAL A 337 6.72 22.75 6.30
N LEU A 338 6.19 23.86 5.77
CA LEU A 338 5.15 23.86 4.75
C LEU A 338 5.51 23.09 3.46
N PRO A 339 6.75 23.19 2.90
CA PRO A 339 7.10 22.46 1.68
C PRO A 339 7.02 20.94 1.79
N ASN A 340 7.26 20.41 3.00
CA ASN A 340 7.33 18.99 3.27
C ASN A 340 6.04 18.40 3.84
N LEU A 341 5.03 19.23 4.11
CA LEU A 341 3.85 18.84 4.89
C LEU A 341 3.03 17.71 4.24
N PHE A 342 3.02 17.66 2.92
CA PHE A 342 2.32 16.64 2.14
C PHE A 342 3.20 15.44 1.74
N HIS A 343 4.44 15.34 2.26
CA HIS A 343 5.27 14.16 2.04
C HIS A 343 4.86 13.00 2.95
N LYS A 344 5.07 11.77 2.47
CA LYS A 344 4.80 10.55 3.21
C LYS A 344 5.58 10.51 4.52
N PHE A 345 4.93 10.11 5.60
CA PHE A 345 5.52 9.97 6.94
C PHE A 345 6.12 11.25 7.52
N TYR A 346 5.92 12.39 6.85
CA TYR A 346 6.46 13.64 7.35
C TYR A 346 5.69 14.13 8.57
N ARG A 347 6.43 14.47 9.62
CA ARG A 347 5.94 15.09 10.86
C ARG A 347 7.00 16.05 11.37
N SER A 348 6.60 17.27 11.77
CA SER A 348 7.51 18.18 12.41
C SER A 348 7.97 17.65 13.78
N HIS A 349 9.15 18.03 14.26
CA HIS A 349 9.65 17.62 15.57
C HIS A 349 8.64 17.90 16.68
N ARG A 350 8.07 19.09 16.70
CA ARG A 350 7.08 19.53 17.69
C ARG A 350 5.81 18.68 17.68
N SER A 351 5.32 18.25 16.51
CA SER A 351 4.13 17.42 16.40
C SER A 351 4.36 15.96 16.77
N ARG A 352 5.61 15.47 16.68
CA ARG A 352 5.94 14.09 17.10
C ARG A 352 5.81 13.89 18.61
N GLU A 353 6.15 14.90 19.38
CA GLU A 353 6.16 14.83 20.86
C GLU A 353 4.78 15.06 21.47
N THR A 354 3.93 15.87 20.82
CA THR A 354 2.69 16.36 21.43
C THR A 354 1.42 15.71 20.92
N VAL A 355 1.39 15.19 19.70
CA VAL A 355 0.16 14.70 19.05
C VAL A 355 0.39 13.35 18.40
N ALA A 356 -0.48 12.37 18.62
CA ALA A 356 -0.42 11.07 17.96
C ALA A 356 -0.82 11.18 16.46
N GLY A 357 -0.04 10.55 15.55
CA GLY A 357 -0.36 10.54 14.13
C GLY A 357 0.69 9.78 13.31
N THR A 358 0.32 9.34 12.11
CA THR A 358 1.19 8.58 11.19
C THR A 358 2.02 9.44 10.25
N GLY A 359 1.62 10.69 10.01
CA GLY A 359 2.20 11.54 8.96
C GLY A 359 1.77 11.14 7.54
N ILE A 360 0.72 10.31 7.42
CA ILE A 360 0.22 9.82 6.12
C ILE A 360 -1.05 10.57 5.69
N GLY A 361 -1.86 11.05 6.63
CA GLY A 361 -3.18 11.61 6.34
C GLY A 361 -3.16 12.75 5.32
N LEU A 362 -2.28 13.74 5.48
CA LEU A 362 -2.18 14.85 4.52
C LEU A 362 -1.68 14.41 3.15
N TYR A 363 -0.79 13.43 3.09
CA TYR A 363 -0.37 12.81 1.83
C TYR A 363 -1.56 12.16 1.11
N ILE A 364 -2.38 11.37 1.84
CA ILE A 364 -3.60 10.76 1.29
C ILE A 364 -4.58 11.84 0.83
N SER A 365 -4.83 12.86 1.65
CA SER A 365 -5.72 13.97 1.28
C SER A 365 -5.29 14.64 -0.02
N LYS A 366 -3.99 14.86 -0.21
CA LYS A 366 -3.45 15.41 -1.46
C LYS A 366 -3.68 14.46 -2.63
N ALA A 367 -3.36 13.18 -2.48
CA ALA A 367 -3.55 12.19 -3.54
C ALA A 367 -5.03 12.07 -3.97
N ILE A 368 -5.97 12.08 -3.01
CA ILE A 368 -7.41 12.05 -3.29
C ILE A 368 -7.83 13.30 -4.06
N VAL A 369 -7.48 14.50 -3.59
CA VAL A 369 -7.87 15.76 -4.23
C VAL A 369 -7.33 15.85 -5.66
N GLU A 370 -6.06 15.50 -5.86
CA GLU A 370 -5.44 15.46 -7.20
C GLU A 370 -6.07 14.41 -8.12
N SER A 371 -6.45 13.25 -7.58
CA SER A 371 -7.18 12.22 -8.34
C SER A 371 -8.58 12.67 -8.77
N HIS A 372 -9.16 13.66 -8.10
CA HIS A 372 -10.42 14.33 -8.51
C HIS A 372 -10.20 15.46 -9.52
N GLY A 373 -8.94 15.75 -9.91
CA GLY A 373 -8.60 16.88 -10.78
C GLY A 373 -8.59 18.24 -10.07
N GLY A 374 -8.49 18.24 -8.74
CA GLY A 374 -8.37 19.42 -7.89
C GLY A 374 -6.92 19.70 -7.45
N SER A 375 -6.79 20.63 -6.52
CA SER A 375 -5.52 20.96 -5.87
C SER A 375 -5.73 21.20 -4.38
N ILE A 376 -4.68 20.96 -3.57
CA ILE A 376 -4.68 21.23 -2.13
C ILE A 376 -3.47 22.09 -1.78
N GLU A 377 -3.69 23.10 -0.95
CA GLU A 377 -2.65 23.99 -0.44
C GLU A 377 -2.85 24.29 1.04
N VAL A 378 -1.82 24.85 1.69
CA VAL A 378 -1.85 25.27 3.09
C VAL A 378 -1.22 26.65 3.24
N ARG A 379 -1.85 27.47 4.07
CA ARG A 379 -1.28 28.73 4.59
C ARG A 379 -1.28 28.66 6.11
N SER A 380 -0.15 28.95 6.72
CA SER A 380 -0.03 28.89 8.16
C SER A 380 1.03 29.88 8.65
N THR A 381 0.76 30.47 9.81
CA THR A 381 1.70 31.29 10.57
C THR A 381 1.81 30.70 11.97
N GLU A 382 3.03 30.58 12.47
CA GLU A 382 3.27 30.07 13.82
C GLU A 382 2.52 30.91 14.87
N SER A 383 1.79 30.24 15.76
CA SER A 383 0.94 30.82 16.82
C SER A 383 -0.33 31.56 16.35
N GLU A 384 -0.64 31.58 15.05
CA GLU A 384 -1.87 32.19 14.51
C GLU A 384 -2.87 31.14 14.01
N GLY A 385 -2.38 29.95 13.63
CA GLY A 385 -3.18 28.86 13.11
C GLY A 385 -2.88 28.50 11.66
N SER A 386 -3.76 27.69 11.06
CA SER A 386 -3.58 27.20 9.68
C SER A 386 -4.88 27.26 8.90
N THR A 387 -4.74 27.39 7.59
CA THR A 387 -5.83 27.29 6.62
C THR A 387 -5.44 26.29 5.56
N PHE A 388 -6.11 25.15 5.55
CA PHE A 388 -6.02 24.17 4.47
C PHE A 388 -7.10 24.47 3.44
N THR A 389 -6.71 24.59 2.19
CA THR A 389 -7.61 24.88 1.08
C THR A 389 -7.50 23.78 0.04
N PHE A 390 -8.63 23.21 -0.38
CA PHE A 390 -8.64 22.27 -1.50
C PHE A 390 -9.78 22.58 -2.47
N THR A 391 -9.65 22.11 -3.70
CA THR A 391 -10.60 22.35 -4.77
C THR A 391 -11.14 21.04 -5.34
N LEU A 392 -12.42 21.04 -5.75
CA LEU A 392 -13.06 19.93 -6.44
C LEU A 392 -13.78 20.45 -7.68
N PRO A 393 -13.74 19.75 -8.83
CA PRO A 393 -14.37 20.23 -10.04
C PRO A 393 -15.90 20.22 -9.92
N ILE A 394 -16.54 21.28 -10.42
CA ILE A 394 -17.99 21.35 -10.56
C ILE A 394 -18.40 20.31 -11.60
N TYR A 395 -19.39 19.45 -11.27
CA TYR A 395 -19.80 18.32 -12.11
C TYR A 395 -20.15 18.73 -13.53
N SER A 396 -20.95 19.80 -13.70
CA SER A 396 -21.37 20.29 -15.02
C SER A 396 -20.21 20.68 -15.94
N THR A 397 -19.03 21.02 -15.38
CA THR A 397 -17.85 21.42 -16.16
C THR A 397 -17.03 20.24 -16.70
N VAL A 398 -17.25 19.04 -16.17
CA VAL A 398 -16.50 17.80 -16.51
C VAL A 398 -17.41 16.65 -16.94
N ALA A 399 -18.74 16.82 -16.88
CA ALA A 399 -19.72 15.78 -17.10
C ALA A 399 -19.57 15.05 -18.46
N GLU A 400 -19.30 15.78 -19.55
CA GLU A 400 -19.11 15.17 -20.87
C GLU A 400 -17.88 14.26 -20.91
N LYS A 401 -16.77 14.69 -20.31
CA LYS A 401 -15.54 13.90 -20.22
C LYS A 401 -15.73 12.65 -19.38
N LEU A 402 -16.42 12.78 -18.26
CA LEU A 402 -16.71 11.64 -17.38
C LEU A 402 -17.61 10.61 -18.05
N LYS A 403 -18.66 11.03 -18.71
CA LYS A 403 -19.56 10.12 -19.45
C LYS A 403 -18.84 9.38 -20.58
N ALA A 404 -17.94 10.04 -21.30
CA ALA A 404 -17.12 9.42 -22.35
C ALA A 404 -16.11 8.38 -21.77
N GLY A 405 -15.64 8.57 -20.53
CA GLY A 405 -14.69 7.72 -19.83
C GLY A 405 -15.30 6.77 -18.79
N ASN A 406 -16.58 6.42 -18.91
CA ASN A 406 -17.29 5.57 -17.93
C ASN A 406 -17.17 6.05 -16.47
N ASN A 407 -17.23 7.35 -16.28
CA ASN A 407 -17.06 8.06 -15.00
C ASN A 407 -15.70 7.83 -14.31
N SER A 408 -14.70 7.31 -15.02
CA SER A 408 -13.33 7.21 -14.53
C SER A 408 -12.67 8.60 -14.49
N ASN A 409 -11.84 8.83 -13.48
CA ASN A 409 -11.04 10.05 -13.34
C ASN A 409 -9.87 10.16 -14.34
N GLU A 410 -9.59 9.13 -15.11
CA GLU A 410 -8.46 9.11 -16.08
C GLU A 410 -8.51 10.31 -17.03
N ALA A 411 -9.69 10.64 -17.55
CA ALA A 411 -9.90 11.78 -18.45
C ALA A 411 -9.63 13.17 -17.80
N LEU A 412 -9.65 13.25 -16.47
CA LEU A 412 -9.34 14.48 -15.72
C LEU A 412 -7.85 14.60 -15.40
N ILE A 413 -7.16 13.47 -15.23
CA ILE A 413 -5.74 13.41 -14.83
C ILE A 413 -4.81 13.61 -16.03
N GLU A 414 -5.16 13.13 -17.24
CA GLU A 414 -4.32 13.21 -18.45
C GLU A 414 -4.00 14.65 -18.88
N HIS A 415 -4.77 15.64 -18.47
CA HIS A 415 -4.65 17.05 -18.88
C HIS A 415 -4.17 17.98 -17.75
N GLY A 416 -3.99 17.47 -16.55
CA GLY A 416 -3.47 18.22 -15.41
C GLY A 416 -1.96 18.10 -15.32
N SER A 417 -1.25 19.22 -15.10
CA SER A 417 0.14 19.25 -14.66
C SER A 417 0.24 18.77 -13.19
N GLY A 418 -0.38 17.63 -12.87
CA GLY A 418 -0.46 17.09 -11.53
C GLY A 418 0.82 16.35 -11.13
N TRP A 419 1.04 16.24 -9.85
CA TRP A 419 2.14 15.58 -9.15
C TRP A 419 2.54 14.19 -9.69
N ILE A 420 1.61 13.46 -10.30
CA ILE A 420 1.82 12.15 -10.94
C ILE A 420 2.85 12.22 -12.09
N ARG A 421 3.03 13.37 -12.75
CA ARG A 421 4.06 13.58 -13.79
C ARG A 421 5.42 14.03 -13.25
N ASN A 422 5.52 14.53 -12.03
CA ASN A 422 6.71 15.24 -11.52
C ASN A 422 7.61 14.41 -10.60
N HIS A 423 7.33 13.12 -10.37
CA HIS A 423 8.25 12.27 -9.60
C HIS A 423 9.65 12.10 -10.23
N SER A 424 9.77 12.36 -11.54
CA SER A 424 11.06 12.29 -12.24
C SER A 424 11.91 13.56 -12.14
N LEU A 425 11.38 14.69 -11.63
CA LEU A 425 12.07 15.99 -11.57
C LEU A 425 12.78 16.28 -10.23
N TYR A 426 12.61 15.42 -9.22
CA TYR A 426 13.33 15.53 -7.94
C TYR A 426 14.53 14.57 -7.86
N ARG A 427 15.26 14.38 -8.98
CA ARG A 427 16.63 13.87 -8.97
C ARG A 427 17.56 15.09 -9.07
N GLY A 428 17.89 15.63 -7.92
CA GLY A 428 18.91 16.65 -7.72
C GLY A 428 19.45 16.47 -6.32
#